data_d04c94b47c6a9cad75ef4f1347c6f82f
#
_entry.id   d04c94b47c6a9cad75ef4f1347c6f82f
#
_cell.length_a   1.000
_cell.length_b   1.000
_cell.length_c   1.000
_cell.angle_alpha   90.00
_cell.angle_beta   90.00
_cell.angle_gamma   90.00
#
_symmetry.space_group_name_H-M   'P 1'
#
loop_
_entity.id
_entity.type
_entity.pdbx_description
1 polymer ?
#
loop_
_entity_poly.entity_id
_entity_poly.type
_entity_poly.pdbx_seq_one_letter_code
_entity_poly.pdbx_strand_id
1 'polypeptide(L)'
;MIPYSLLDLVPVVEGGSVPQALANAADMARHAEANGYHRYWVAEHHGMDGIASSATAVVIAHVGAATSTIRIGAGGIMLPNHAPLMIAEQFGTLDALFPGRIDLGLGRAPGSDQRVARAIRRALDTDPQAFPRDVLELQSYFADDGQTGIRATPGAGAKPELWILGSSTFGAQLAAMLGLPYAFASHFAPDALDQALEIYRRDFRPSAQLDRPYAMAGFNVFAADTGEEAEFLASSQQQAFVALRTGNPRQLPPPVAGYRDSLPPPHAAILDHVLQCSAVGSPATVERGIAAFVERTKVDELMIVSSIYDVEARRKSVAIAAEVMRGVTIAA
;
A
#
# COMPACT_ATOMS: atom_id res chain seq x y z
N MET A 1 16.84 7.51 -11.96
CA MET A 1 16.43 6.80 -10.71
C MET A 1 14.93 7.02 -10.57
N ILE A 2 14.14 5.97 -10.30
CA ILE A 2 12.72 6.13 -10.00
C ILE A 2 12.52 6.26 -8.47
N PRO A 3 11.53 7.03 -8.01
CA PRO A 3 11.12 7.04 -6.62
C PRO A 3 10.72 5.65 -6.13
N TYR A 4 10.97 5.40 -4.85
CA TYR A 4 10.55 4.18 -4.18
C TYR A 4 9.95 4.50 -2.82
N SER A 5 8.92 3.76 -2.48
CA SER A 5 8.08 4.00 -1.32
C SER A 5 7.85 2.70 -0.55
N LEU A 6 7.42 2.79 0.69
CA LEU A 6 7.19 1.64 1.56
C LEU A 6 5.71 1.55 1.95
N LEU A 7 5.10 0.37 1.74
CA LEU A 7 3.78 0.04 2.27
C LEU A 7 3.95 -0.82 3.52
N ASP A 8 3.34 -0.38 4.60
CA ASP A 8 3.31 -1.09 5.88
C ASP A 8 1.88 -1.44 6.28
N LEU A 9 1.64 -2.71 6.54
CA LEU A 9 0.38 -3.20 7.09
C LEU A 9 0.36 -3.16 8.62
N VAL A 10 1.44 -2.69 9.25
CA VAL A 10 1.65 -2.68 10.70
C VAL A 10 1.42 -4.08 11.28
N PRO A 11 2.25 -5.06 10.87
CA PRO A 11 2.00 -6.46 11.19
C PRO A 11 2.12 -6.73 12.69
N VAL A 12 1.11 -7.42 13.23
CA VAL A 12 1.17 -8.04 14.55
C VAL A 12 1.74 -9.44 14.35
N VAL A 13 2.95 -9.67 14.84
CA VAL A 13 3.61 -10.98 14.73
C VAL A 13 3.09 -11.95 15.79
N GLU A 14 3.13 -13.26 15.55
CA GLU A 14 2.80 -14.26 16.56
C GLU A 14 3.69 -14.08 17.81
N GLY A 15 3.06 -14.05 18.97
CA GLY A 15 3.72 -13.75 20.25
C GLY A 15 3.99 -12.25 20.51
N GLY A 16 3.73 -11.38 19.54
CA GLY A 16 3.83 -9.93 19.68
C GLY A 16 2.54 -9.28 20.17
N SER A 17 2.53 -7.96 20.22
CA SER A 17 1.39 -7.18 20.69
C SER A 17 1.10 -5.97 19.78
N VAL A 18 -0.15 -5.47 19.81
CA VAL A 18 -0.53 -4.26 19.07
C VAL A 18 0.31 -3.03 19.46
N PRO A 19 0.57 -2.73 20.76
CA PRO A 19 1.46 -1.62 21.12
C PRO A 19 2.86 -1.76 20.49
N GLN A 20 3.42 -2.96 20.45
CA GLN A 20 4.72 -3.20 19.83
C GLN A 20 4.66 -3.01 18.31
N ALA A 21 3.61 -3.49 17.64
CA ALA A 21 3.43 -3.30 16.20
C ALA A 21 3.35 -1.80 15.83
N LEU A 22 2.61 -1.00 16.62
CA LEU A 22 2.51 0.45 16.41
C LEU A 22 3.85 1.18 16.67
N ALA A 23 4.59 0.79 17.70
CA ALA A 23 5.94 1.32 17.95
C ALA A 23 6.88 0.97 16.79
N ASN A 24 6.86 -0.28 16.32
CA ASN A 24 7.66 -0.73 15.18
C ASN A 24 7.30 0.02 13.88
N ALA A 25 6.03 0.40 13.68
CA ALA A 25 5.63 1.18 12.50
C ALA A 25 6.26 2.59 12.52
N ALA A 26 6.25 3.28 13.67
CA ALA A 26 6.91 4.57 13.81
C ALA A 26 8.43 4.46 13.60
N ASP A 27 9.07 3.41 14.13
CA ASP A 27 10.50 3.15 13.95
C ASP A 27 10.83 2.81 12.50
N MET A 28 10.00 2.01 11.83
CA MET A 28 10.15 1.67 10.42
C MET A 28 10.00 2.89 9.51
N ALA A 29 9.08 3.80 9.85
CA ALA A 29 8.90 5.03 9.07
C ALA A 29 10.13 5.96 9.19
N ARG A 30 10.72 6.10 10.39
CA ARG A 30 12.01 6.80 10.57
C ARG A 30 13.14 6.13 9.79
N HIS A 31 13.16 4.80 9.80
CA HIS A 31 14.14 4.02 9.06
C HIS A 31 13.99 4.21 7.55
N ALA A 32 12.76 4.19 7.02
CA ALA A 32 12.47 4.47 5.62
C ALA A 32 12.87 5.89 5.23
N GLU A 33 12.54 6.89 6.06
CA GLU A 33 12.96 8.28 5.85
C GLU A 33 14.49 8.41 5.75
N ALA A 34 15.23 7.81 6.69
CA ALA A 34 16.69 7.83 6.71
C ALA A 34 17.33 7.12 5.51
N ASN A 35 16.62 6.16 4.89
CA ASN A 35 17.06 5.44 3.70
C ASN A 35 16.58 6.07 2.38
N GLY A 36 15.92 7.23 2.42
CA GLY A 36 15.53 7.99 1.24
C GLY A 36 14.27 7.49 0.53
N TYR A 37 13.42 6.75 1.22
CA TYR A 37 12.10 6.42 0.72
C TYR A 37 11.27 7.69 0.53
N HIS A 38 10.54 7.74 -0.58
CA HIS A 38 9.73 8.91 -0.91
C HIS A 38 8.46 8.99 -0.06
N ARG A 39 7.78 7.83 0.16
CA ARG A 39 6.53 7.72 0.90
C ARG A 39 6.56 6.55 1.88
N TYR A 40 5.80 6.68 2.96
CA TYR A 40 5.45 5.60 3.86
C TYR A 40 3.92 5.54 3.97
N TRP A 41 3.34 4.48 3.42
CA TRP A 41 1.90 4.28 3.44
C TRP A 41 1.50 3.16 4.39
N VAL A 42 0.34 3.31 5.03
CA VAL A 42 -0.30 2.25 5.81
C VAL A 42 -1.62 1.84 5.15
N ALA A 43 -1.97 0.55 5.22
CA ALA A 43 -3.17 0.02 4.60
C ALA A 43 -4.32 -0.13 5.62
N GLU A 44 -5.56 0.09 5.18
CA GLU A 44 -6.77 -0.17 5.96
C GLU A 44 -7.20 -1.63 5.79
N HIS A 45 -7.21 -2.37 6.89
CA HIS A 45 -7.79 -3.71 6.96
C HIS A 45 -8.53 -3.89 8.28
N HIS A 46 -9.70 -4.53 8.24
CA HIS A 46 -10.54 -4.72 9.40
C HIS A 46 -10.78 -6.20 9.68
N GLY A 47 -10.93 -6.55 10.98
CA GLY A 47 -11.23 -7.91 11.41
C GLY A 47 -10.09 -8.90 11.16
N MET A 48 -8.85 -8.43 11.12
CA MET A 48 -7.65 -9.25 10.93
C MET A 48 -6.72 -9.12 12.15
N ASP A 49 -6.50 -10.21 12.86
CA ASP A 49 -5.68 -10.24 14.08
C ASP A 49 -4.20 -9.88 13.83
N GLY A 50 -3.75 -10.04 12.60
CA GLY A 50 -2.36 -9.78 12.19
C GLY A 50 -2.08 -8.36 11.70
N ILE A 51 -3.05 -7.43 11.74
CA ILE A 51 -2.89 -6.07 11.19
C ILE A 51 -3.38 -5.03 12.21
N ALA A 52 -2.50 -4.08 12.58
CA ALA A 52 -2.81 -3.05 13.57
C ALA A 52 -3.20 -1.68 12.96
N SER A 53 -3.31 -1.56 11.63
CA SER A 53 -3.56 -0.29 10.93
C SER A 53 -5.03 -0.01 10.58
N SER A 54 -5.99 -0.70 11.21
CA SER A 54 -7.42 -0.53 10.94
C SER A 54 -7.92 0.91 11.12
N ALA A 55 -7.45 1.62 12.16
CA ALA A 55 -7.71 3.03 12.37
C ALA A 55 -6.68 3.89 11.61
N THR A 56 -6.69 3.80 10.28
CA THR A 56 -5.61 4.23 9.41
C THR A 56 -5.19 5.69 9.61
N ALA A 57 -6.13 6.63 9.70
CA ALA A 57 -5.82 8.05 9.95
C ALA A 57 -5.11 8.28 11.30
N VAL A 58 -5.45 7.51 12.33
CA VAL A 58 -4.79 7.58 13.65
C VAL A 58 -3.36 7.07 13.57
N VAL A 59 -3.13 5.95 12.83
CA VAL A 59 -1.79 5.40 12.62
C VAL A 59 -0.94 6.35 11.77
N ILE A 60 -1.51 7.00 10.75
CA ILE A 60 -0.81 8.03 9.96
C ILE A 60 -0.38 9.20 10.86
N ALA A 61 -1.24 9.67 11.77
CA ALA A 61 -0.87 10.74 12.71
C ALA A 61 0.29 10.31 13.62
N HIS A 62 0.28 9.06 14.13
CA HIS A 62 1.36 8.50 14.95
C HIS A 62 2.69 8.44 14.19
N VAL A 63 2.68 7.94 12.97
CA VAL A 63 3.85 7.86 12.09
C VAL A 63 4.34 9.25 11.68
N GLY A 64 3.41 10.16 11.38
CA GLY A 64 3.71 11.54 11.01
C GLY A 64 4.44 12.32 12.10
N ALA A 65 4.04 12.12 13.36
CA ALA A 65 4.70 12.72 14.52
C ALA A 65 6.12 12.16 14.76
N ALA A 66 6.42 10.97 14.22
CA ALA A 66 7.73 10.33 14.36
C ALA A 66 8.70 10.65 13.21
N THR A 67 8.25 11.32 12.15
CA THR A 67 9.02 11.61 10.92
C THR A 67 8.97 13.09 10.58
N SER A 68 9.85 13.57 9.68
CA SER A 68 10.01 14.99 9.40
C SER A 68 9.77 15.38 7.93
N THR A 69 10.20 14.56 6.99
CA THR A 69 10.26 14.89 5.56
C THR A 69 9.56 13.90 4.66
N ILE A 70 9.57 12.60 5.02
CA ILE A 70 8.93 11.55 4.23
C ILE A 70 7.43 11.82 4.09
N ARG A 71 6.87 11.64 2.90
CA ARG A 71 5.42 11.68 2.73
C ARG A 71 4.79 10.49 3.44
N ILE A 72 3.64 10.73 4.06
CA ILE A 72 2.92 9.71 4.82
C ILE A 72 1.48 9.64 4.32
N GLY A 73 0.89 8.46 4.33
CA GLY A 73 -0.46 8.36 3.81
C GLY A 73 -1.10 6.99 3.91
N ALA A 74 -2.24 6.89 3.27
CA ALA A 74 -3.01 5.65 3.18
C ALA A 74 -2.77 4.94 1.85
N GLY A 75 -2.43 3.67 1.92
CA GLY A 75 -2.33 2.80 0.77
C GLY A 75 -3.23 1.57 0.84
N GLY A 76 -4.58 1.79 1.05
CA GLY A 76 -5.44 2.98 1.01
C GLY A 76 -6.53 2.98 2.06
N ILE A 77 -7.31 4.06 2.03
CA ILE A 77 -8.61 4.12 2.68
C ILE A 77 -9.62 3.36 1.82
N MET A 78 -10.33 2.44 2.44
CA MET A 78 -11.43 1.73 1.78
C MET A 78 -12.69 2.60 1.78
N LEU A 79 -12.75 3.58 0.86
CA LEU A 79 -13.73 4.67 0.87
C LEU A 79 -15.18 4.18 1.03
N PRO A 80 -15.62 3.04 0.45
CA PRO A 80 -16.97 2.53 0.69
C PRO A 80 -17.28 2.17 2.15
N ASN A 81 -16.31 2.13 3.06
CA ASN A 81 -16.53 1.93 4.50
C ASN A 81 -16.82 3.23 5.25
N HIS A 82 -16.68 4.38 4.59
CA HIS A 82 -16.67 5.70 5.22
C HIS A 82 -17.62 6.67 4.53
N ALA A 83 -18.07 7.69 5.28
CA ALA A 83 -18.68 8.86 4.68
C ALA A 83 -17.57 9.78 4.12
N PRO A 84 -17.65 10.27 2.86
CA PRO A 84 -16.63 11.14 2.28
C PRO A 84 -16.32 12.38 3.13
N LEU A 85 -17.33 12.98 3.78
CA LEU A 85 -17.13 14.09 4.71
C LEU A 85 -16.17 13.76 5.86
N MET A 86 -16.32 12.60 6.49
CA MET A 86 -15.43 12.18 7.59
C MET A 86 -14.00 11.98 7.12
N ILE A 87 -13.80 11.45 5.93
CA ILE A 87 -12.46 11.31 5.34
C ILE A 87 -11.85 12.66 5.01
N ALA A 88 -12.66 13.62 4.48
CA ALA A 88 -12.19 14.97 4.23
C ALA A 88 -11.72 15.65 5.52
N GLU A 89 -12.47 15.50 6.63
CA GLU A 89 -12.12 16.08 7.93
C GLU A 89 -10.86 15.43 8.52
N GLN A 90 -10.74 14.08 8.45
CA GLN A 90 -9.58 13.36 8.95
C GLN A 90 -8.31 13.71 8.17
N PHE A 91 -8.37 13.69 6.85
CA PHE A 91 -7.19 13.98 6.01
C PHE A 91 -6.89 15.48 5.93
N GLY A 92 -7.88 16.34 6.08
CA GLY A 92 -7.66 17.77 6.31
C GLY A 92 -6.97 18.06 7.64
N THR A 93 -7.32 17.31 8.70
CA THR A 93 -6.61 17.38 9.99
C THR A 93 -5.15 16.93 9.83
N LEU A 94 -4.93 15.81 9.13
CA LEU A 94 -3.57 15.31 8.87
C LEU A 94 -2.74 16.31 8.05
N ASP A 95 -3.32 16.93 7.02
CA ASP A 95 -2.63 17.92 6.18
C ASP A 95 -2.29 19.19 6.99
N ALA A 96 -3.16 19.61 7.92
CA ALA A 96 -2.88 20.70 8.84
C ALA A 96 -1.77 20.38 9.84
N LEU A 97 -1.67 19.12 10.31
CA LEU A 97 -0.62 18.66 11.21
C LEU A 97 0.73 18.47 10.49
N PHE A 98 0.70 18.00 9.24
CA PHE A 98 1.87 17.65 8.44
C PHE A 98 1.80 18.24 7.02
N PRO A 99 1.88 19.57 6.88
CA PRO A 99 1.64 20.28 5.63
C PRO A 99 2.49 19.75 4.46
N GLY A 100 1.85 19.46 3.34
CA GLY A 100 2.52 19.01 2.11
C GLY A 100 3.06 17.58 2.12
N ARG A 101 2.80 16.80 3.18
CA ARG A 101 3.31 15.43 3.34
C ARG A 101 2.23 14.35 3.23
N ILE A 102 0.96 14.72 3.07
CA ILE A 102 -0.15 13.78 3.17
C ILE A 102 -0.56 13.22 1.82
N ASP A 103 -0.66 11.89 1.76
CA ASP A 103 -1.22 11.13 0.64
C ASP A 103 -2.52 10.45 1.06
N LEU A 104 -3.54 10.51 0.20
CA LEU A 104 -4.80 9.84 0.40
C LEU A 104 -5.08 8.88 -0.75
N GLY A 105 -4.65 7.64 -0.58
CA GLY A 105 -4.98 6.56 -1.50
C GLY A 105 -6.38 6.00 -1.24
N LEU A 106 -7.19 5.89 -2.27
CA LEU A 106 -8.60 5.49 -2.21
C LEU A 106 -8.80 4.12 -2.86
N GLY A 107 -9.29 3.14 -2.09
CA GLY A 107 -9.63 1.80 -2.52
C GLY A 107 -11.14 1.57 -2.58
N ARG A 108 -11.58 0.77 -3.57
CA ARG A 108 -12.98 0.36 -3.70
C ARG A 108 -13.33 -0.88 -2.90
N ALA A 109 -12.37 -1.79 -2.71
CA ALA A 109 -12.60 -3.05 -2.00
C ALA A 109 -12.95 -2.79 -0.51
N PRO A 110 -13.76 -3.65 0.13
CA PRO A 110 -14.13 -3.44 1.54
C PRO A 110 -12.98 -3.68 2.54
N GLY A 111 -11.86 -4.26 2.11
CA GLY A 111 -10.71 -4.56 2.99
C GLY A 111 -11.03 -5.52 4.14
N SER A 112 -12.12 -6.30 4.03
CA SER A 112 -12.65 -7.14 5.09
C SER A 112 -13.61 -8.21 4.55
N ASP A 113 -13.95 -9.21 5.38
CA ASP A 113 -15.02 -10.15 5.08
C ASP A 113 -16.43 -9.51 5.17
N GLN A 114 -17.46 -10.23 4.69
CA GLN A 114 -18.83 -9.71 4.67
C GLN A 114 -19.40 -9.41 6.08
N ARG A 115 -18.98 -10.14 7.12
CA ARG A 115 -19.47 -9.92 8.51
C ARG A 115 -18.92 -8.61 9.04
N VAL A 116 -17.63 -8.37 8.84
CA VAL A 116 -16.94 -7.15 9.23
C VAL A 116 -17.46 -5.96 8.42
N ALA A 117 -17.63 -6.11 7.09
CA ALA A 117 -18.20 -5.08 6.23
C ALA A 117 -19.60 -4.63 6.72
N ARG A 118 -20.47 -5.57 7.14
CA ARG A 118 -21.78 -5.25 7.72
C ARG A 118 -21.67 -4.54 9.07
N ALA A 119 -20.67 -4.86 9.88
CA ALA A 119 -20.46 -4.22 11.18
C ALA A 119 -20.02 -2.75 11.00
N ILE A 120 -19.18 -2.48 10.00
CA ILE A 120 -18.67 -1.14 9.69
C ILE A 120 -19.76 -0.28 9.03
N ARG A 121 -20.50 -0.82 8.07
CA ARG A 121 -21.43 -0.10 7.18
C ARG A 121 -22.89 -0.05 7.67
N ARG A 122 -23.14 -0.06 8.96
CA ARG A 122 -24.52 -0.15 9.49
C ARG A 122 -25.51 0.88 8.93
N ALA A 123 -25.04 2.05 8.52
CA ALA A 123 -25.87 3.16 8.06
C ALA A 123 -25.45 3.73 6.67
N LEU A 124 -24.48 3.10 6.01
CA LEU A 124 -23.98 3.57 4.72
C LEU A 124 -24.66 2.80 3.57
N ASP A 125 -24.95 3.51 2.48
CA ASP A 125 -25.32 2.90 1.22
C ASP A 125 -24.13 2.03 0.73
N THR A 126 -24.39 0.75 0.50
CA THR A 126 -23.35 -0.23 0.15
C THR A 126 -23.26 -0.47 -1.35
N ASP A 127 -23.80 0.43 -2.19
CA ASP A 127 -23.70 0.29 -3.64
C ASP A 127 -22.24 0.40 -4.11
N PRO A 128 -21.61 -0.68 -4.61
CA PRO A 128 -20.24 -0.64 -5.14
C PRO A 128 -20.09 0.31 -6.34
N GLN A 129 -21.19 0.70 -6.99
CA GLN A 129 -21.20 1.67 -8.09
C GLN A 129 -21.11 3.12 -7.59
N ALA A 130 -21.28 3.34 -6.28
CA ALA A 130 -21.16 4.66 -5.68
C ALA A 130 -19.72 5.18 -5.61
N PHE A 131 -18.69 4.30 -5.63
CA PHE A 131 -17.31 4.68 -5.42
C PHE A 131 -16.81 5.86 -6.28
N PRO A 132 -17.08 5.95 -7.60
CA PRO A 132 -16.70 7.15 -8.37
C PRO A 132 -17.38 8.42 -7.88
N ARG A 133 -18.66 8.35 -7.49
CA ARG A 133 -19.40 9.47 -6.92
C ARG A 133 -18.83 9.93 -5.59
N ASP A 134 -18.49 8.97 -4.73
CA ASP A 134 -17.90 9.25 -3.41
C ASP A 134 -16.52 9.89 -3.53
N VAL A 135 -15.72 9.51 -4.55
CA VAL A 135 -14.44 10.17 -4.86
C VAL A 135 -14.67 11.62 -5.29
N LEU A 136 -15.63 11.90 -6.17
CA LEU A 136 -15.95 13.26 -6.61
C LEU A 136 -16.49 14.12 -5.46
N GLU A 137 -17.34 13.55 -4.60
CA GLU A 137 -17.84 14.23 -3.40
C GLU A 137 -16.68 14.60 -2.47
N LEU A 138 -15.74 13.67 -2.24
CA LEU A 138 -14.55 13.92 -1.43
C LEU A 138 -13.67 15.05 -2.03
N GLN A 139 -13.48 15.05 -3.35
CA GLN A 139 -12.75 16.13 -4.04
C GLN A 139 -13.43 17.48 -3.85
N SER A 140 -14.77 17.53 -3.91
CA SER A 140 -15.56 18.76 -3.68
C SER A 140 -15.40 19.30 -2.25
N TYR A 141 -15.32 18.43 -1.24
CA TYR A 141 -15.03 18.86 0.14
C TYR A 141 -13.64 19.52 0.27
N PHE A 142 -12.62 18.97 -0.38
CA PHE A 142 -11.28 19.57 -0.38
C PHE A 142 -11.21 20.86 -1.20
N ALA A 143 -11.91 20.93 -2.33
CA ALA A 143 -11.94 22.11 -3.16
C ALA A 143 -12.69 23.31 -2.52
N ASP A 144 -13.57 23.05 -1.55
CA ASP A 144 -14.48 24.04 -0.91
C ASP A 144 -15.31 24.79 -1.97
N ASP A 145 -15.78 24.06 -3.00
CA ASP A 145 -16.49 24.61 -4.16
C ASP A 145 -18.00 24.82 -3.93
N GLY A 146 -18.48 24.48 -2.75
CA GLY A 146 -19.89 24.65 -2.34
C GLY A 146 -20.88 23.65 -2.96
N GLN A 147 -20.43 22.71 -3.81
CA GLN A 147 -21.35 21.78 -4.50
C GLN A 147 -22.06 20.83 -3.52
N THR A 148 -21.43 20.47 -2.41
CA THR A 148 -22.03 19.59 -1.40
C THR A 148 -22.99 20.32 -0.45
N GLY A 149 -22.96 21.65 -0.40
CA GLY A 149 -23.72 22.46 0.55
C GLY A 149 -23.26 22.34 2.01
N ILE A 150 -22.19 21.57 2.28
CA ILE A 150 -21.58 21.33 3.59
C ILE A 150 -20.10 21.68 3.48
N ARG A 151 -19.58 22.42 4.45
CA ARG A 151 -18.15 22.72 4.53
C ARG A 151 -17.44 21.73 5.44
N ALA A 152 -16.52 20.96 4.90
CA ALA A 152 -15.64 20.09 5.70
C ALA A 152 -14.63 20.96 6.46
N THR A 153 -14.57 20.85 7.78
CA THR A 153 -13.58 21.58 8.59
C THR A 153 -12.83 20.60 9.47
N PRO A 154 -11.49 20.49 9.31
CA PRO A 154 -10.55 21.36 8.57
C PRO A 154 -10.26 20.96 7.10
N GLY A 155 -11.07 20.09 6.46
CA GLY A 155 -10.83 19.58 5.11
C GLY A 155 -10.86 20.61 3.99
N ALA A 156 -11.70 21.65 4.12
CA ALA A 156 -11.89 22.68 3.11
C ALA A 156 -10.58 23.44 2.83
N GLY A 157 -10.12 23.38 1.58
CA GLY A 157 -8.85 23.98 1.14
C GLY A 157 -7.59 23.13 1.43
N ALA A 158 -7.71 21.99 2.12
CA ALA A 158 -6.63 21.05 2.30
C ALA A 158 -6.20 20.40 0.97
N LYS A 159 -4.94 20.00 0.85
CA LYS A 159 -4.35 19.50 -0.39
C LYS A 159 -3.61 18.16 -0.21
N PRO A 160 -4.25 17.14 0.39
CA PRO A 160 -3.64 15.81 0.36
C PRO A 160 -3.52 15.35 -1.10
N GLU A 161 -2.44 14.66 -1.43
CA GLU A 161 -2.28 14.09 -2.77
C GLU A 161 -3.21 12.88 -2.92
N LEU A 162 -4.21 13.00 -3.78
CA LEU A 162 -5.20 11.92 -3.99
C LEU A 162 -4.66 10.87 -4.95
N TRP A 163 -4.88 9.59 -4.62
CA TRP A 163 -4.50 8.45 -5.43
C TRP A 163 -5.69 7.51 -5.59
N ILE A 164 -5.82 6.87 -6.75
CA ILE A 164 -6.73 5.73 -6.91
C ILE A 164 -5.92 4.43 -6.80
N LEU A 165 -6.38 3.54 -5.92
CA LEU A 165 -5.78 2.22 -5.73
C LEU A 165 -6.65 1.14 -6.34
N GLY A 166 -6.01 0.07 -6.83
CA GLY A 166 -6.74 -1.09 -7.32
C GLY A 166 -5.84 -2.28 -7.64
N SER A 167 -6.53 -3.41 -7.90
CA SER A 167 -5.92 -4.64 -8.41
C SER A 167 -6.66 -5.14 -9.65
N SER A 168 -7.36 -4.23 -10.35
CA SER A 168 -8.15 -4.52 -11.54
C SER A 168 -8.16 -3.32 -12.49
N THR A 169 -8.67 -3.51 -13.69
CA THR A 169 -8.79 -2.45 -14.71
C THR A 169 -9.76 -1.33 -14.33
N PHE A 170 -10.70 -1.56 -13.42
CA PHE A 170 -11.65 -0.53 -12.98
C PHE A 170 -10.95 0.66 -12.32
N GLY A 171 -10.01 0.43 -11.39
CA GLY A 171 -9.24 1.50 -10.75
C GLY A 171 -8.42 2.29 -11.77
N ALA A 172 -7.83 1.61 -12.74
CA ALA A 172 -7.07 2.23 -13.83
C ALA A 172 -7.93 3.18 -14.67
N GLN A 173 -9.14 2.74 -15.08
CA GLN A 173 -10.10 3.55 -15.83
C GLN A 173 -10.53 4.78 -15.04
N LEU A 174 -10.86 4.61 -13.76
CA LEU A 174 -11.28 5.72 -12.90
C LEU A 174 -10.15 6.74 -12.70
N ALA A 175 -8.95 6.27 -12.37
CA ALA A 175 -7.76 7.13 -12.21
C ALA A 175 -7.48 7.93 -13.49
N ALA A 176 -7.51 7.26 -14.65
CA ALA A 176 -7.31 7.89 -15.95
C ALA A 176 -8.36 8.98 -16.25
N MET A 177 -9.64 8.68 -15.98
CA MET A 177 -10.75 9.60 -16.22
C MET A 177 -10.67 10.83 -15.32
N LEU A 178 -10.26 10.68 -14.06
CA LEU A 178 -10.16 11.77 -13.07
C LEU A 178 -8.79 12.50 -13.13
N GLY A 179 -7.84 12.03 -13.92
CA GLY A 179 -6.49 12.62 -13.99
C GLY A 179 -5.72 12.47 -12.67
N LEU A 180 -5.93 11.38 -11.93
CA LEU A 180 -5.28 11.10 -10.66
C LEU A 180 -4.16 10.07 -10.82
N PRO A 181 -3.14 10.09 -9.95
CA PRO A 181 -2.13 9.03 -9.90
C PRO A 181 -2.76 7.70 -9.55
N TYR A 182 -2.20 6.63 -10.10
CA TYR A 182 -2.72 5.27 -9.96
C TYR A 182 -1.72 4.35 -9.28
N ALA A 183 -2.14 3.63 -8.24
CA ALA A 183 -1.32 2.63 -7.57
C ALA A 183 -1.94 1.23 -7.72
N PHE A 184 -1.19 0.30 -8.34
CA PHE A 184 -1.64 -1.08 -8.54
C PHE A 184 -1.07 -2.02 -7.47
N ALA A 185 -1.93 -2.81 -6.83
CA ALA A 185 -1.57 -3.74 -5.76
C ALA A 185 -0.99 -5.06 -6.27
N SER A 186 0.03 -5.02 -7.15
CA SER A 186 0.63 -6.19 -7.78
C SER A 186 1.36 -7.13 -6.81
N HIS A 187 1.81 -6.62 -5.68
CA HIS A 187 2.38 -7.42 -4.59
C HIS A 187 1.41 -8.44 -3.98
N PHE A 188 0.12 -8.28 -4.25
CA PHE A 188 -0.96 -9.11 -3.69
C PHE A 188 -1.85 -9.75 -4.77
N ALA A 189 -2.11 -9.07 -5.88
CA ALA A 189 -2.96 -9.53 -6.98
C ALA A 189 -2.37 -9.09 -8.33
N PRO A 190 -1.44 -9.87 -8.92
CA PRO A 190 -0.65 -9.46 -10.08
C PRO A 190 -1.39 -9.53 -11.43
N ASP A 191 -2.49 -10.30 -11.54
CA ASP A 191 -3.08 -10.74 -12.81
C ASP A 191 -3.36 -9.63 -13.83
N ALA A 192 -3.97 -8.54 -13.38
CA ALA A 192 -4.41 -7.48 -14.29
C ALA A 192 -3.39 -6.33 -14.43
N LEU A 193 -2.17 -6.46 -13.89
CA LEU A 193 -1.20 -5.36 -13.80
C LEU A 193 -0.93 -4.72 -15.16
N ASP A 194 -0.46 -5.50 -16.12
CA ASP A 194 -0.01 -4.96 -17.41
C ASP A 194 -1.18 -4.32 -18.17
N GLN A 195 -2.35 -4.97 -18.19
CA GLN A 195 -3.56 -4.44 -18.80
C GLN A 195 -4.04 -3.16 -18.11
N ALA A 196 -3.99 -3.09 -16.78
CA ALA A 196 -4.39 -1.90 -16.03
C ALA A 196 -3.47 -0.72 -16.31
N LEU A 197 -2.16 -0.94 -16.35
CA LEU A 197 -1.18 0.10 -16.69
C LEU A 197 -1.36 0.62 -18.11
N GLU A 198 -1.62 -0.27 -19.08
CA GLU A 198 -1.91 0.11 -20.47
C GLU A 198 -3.16 1.00 -20.56
N ILE A 199 -4.28 0.55 -19.95
CA ILE A 199 -5.53 1.31 -19.92
C ILE A 199 -5.32 2.67 -19.27
N TYR A 200 -4.67 2.72 -18.11
CA TYR A 200 -4.42 3.96 -17.38
C TYR A 200 -3.66 4.97 -18.24
N ARG A 201 -2.57 4.56 -18.89
CA ARG A 201 -1.74 5.46 -19.73
C ARG A 201 -2.46 5.91 -20.98
N ARG A 202 -3.15 4.99 -21.67
CA ARG A 202 -3.88 5.27 -22.92
C ARG A 202 -5.03 6.26 -22.72
N ASP A 203 -5.80 6.07 -21.64
CA ASP A 203 -7.07 6.77 -21.42
C ASP A 203 -6.93 7.98 -20.48
N PHE A 204 -5.71 8.30 -20.03
CA PHE A 204 -5.44 9.35 -19.07
C PHE A 204 -5.88 10.74 -19.59
N ARG A 205 -6.53 11.48 -18.72
CA ARG A 205 -6.95 12.86 -18.97
C ARG A 205 -6.26 13.77 -17.96
N PRO A 206 -5.54 14.83 -18.40
CA PRO A 206 -4.93 15.80 -17.48
C PRO A 206 -5.93 16.42 -16.52
N SER A 207 -5.50 16.71 -15.30
CA SER A 207 -6.27 17.37 -14.26
C SER A 207 -5.46 18.51 -13.62
N ALA A 208 -6.04 19.18 -12.62
CA ALA A 208 -5.31 20.16 -11.82
C ALA A 208 -4.18 19.54 -10.97
N GLN A 209 -4.21 18.22 -10.73
CA GLN A 209 -3.20 17.52 -9.95
C GLN A 209 -2.08 16.94 -10.82
N LEU A 210 -2.38 16.44 -12.04
CA LEU A 210 -1.42 15.81 -12.93
C LEU A 210 -1.62 16.20 -14.39
N ASP A 211 -0.52 16.56 -15.06
CA ASP A 211 -0.48 16.83 -16.51
C ASP A 211 -0.29 15.55 -17.35
N ARG A 212 0.29 14.50 -16.77
CA ARG A 212 0.61 13.21 -17.42
C ARG A 212 0.37 12.04 -16.46
N PRO A 213 0.19 10.82 -16.99
CA PRO A 213 0.02 9.63 -16.14
C PRO A 213 1.18 9.46 -15.15
N TYR A 214 0.86 9.09 -13.92
CA TYR A 214 1.82 8.70 -12.89
C TYR A 214 1.38 7.39 -12.26
N ALA A 215 2.09 6.31 -12.57
CA ALA A 215 1.75 4.96 -12.15
C ALA A 215 2.73 4.41 -11.13
N MET A 216 2.20 3.84 -10.05
CA MET A 216 2.93 3.11 -9.03
C MET A 216 2.50 1.65 -9.02
N ALA A 217 3.41 0.71 -8.75
CA ALA A 217 3.07 -0.69 -8.55
C ALA A 217 3.72 -1.27 -7.30
N GLY A 218 2.98 -2.15 -6.62
CA GLY A 218 3.45 -2.86 -5.43
C GLY A 218 4.40 -4.01 -5.79
N PHE A 219 5.51 -4.15 -5.06
CA PHE A 219 6.49 -5.19 -5.27
C PHE A 219 7.01 -5.72 -3.93
N ASN A 220 6.94 -7.03 -3.71
CA ASN A 220 7.45 -7.62 -2.47
C ASN A 220 8.96 -7.76 -2.53
N VAL A 221 9.65 -7.36 -1.46
CA VAL A 221 11.10 -7.52 -1.32
C VAL A 221 11.44 -8.23 -0.01
N PHE A 222 12.16 -9.33 -0.12
CA PHE A 222 12.75 -10.06 1.00
C PHE A 222 14.25 -10.20 0.74
N ALA A 223 15.01 -9.23 1.27
CA ALA A 223 16.44 -9.12 1.04
C ALA A 223 17.23 -9.48 2.30
N ALA A 224 18.31 -10.23 2.13
CA ALA A 224 19.29 -10.55 3.16
C ALA A 224 20.68 -10.63 2.55
N ASP A 225 21.73 -10.90 3.36
CA ASP A 225 23.08 -11.03 2.84
C ASP A 225 23.23 -12.22 1.88
N THR A 226 22.46 -13.28 2.12
CA THR A 226 22.45 -14.50 1.28
C THR A 226 21.05 -14.82 0.78
N GLY A 227 20.97 -15.59 -0.31
CA GLY A 227 19.69 -16.09 -0.83
C GLY A 227 19.00 -17.04 0.15
N GLU A 228 19.75 -17.89 0.84
CA GLU A 228 19.21 -18.84 1.81
C GLU A 228 18.55 -18.12 3.00
N GLU A 229 19.20 -17.11 3.54
CA GLU A 229 18.66 -16.29 4.63
C GLU A 229 17.38 -15.55 4.17
N ALA A 230 17.40 -14.98 2.97
CA ALA A 230 16.24 -14.29 2.42
C ALA A 230 15.02 -15.21 2.22
N GLU A 231 15.24 -16.42 1.70
CA GLU A 231 14.19 -17.44 1.56
C GLU A 231 13.64 -17.88 2.93
N PHE A 232 14.50 -18.07 3.92
CA PHE A 232 14.07 -18.34 5.29
C PHE A 232 13.18 -17.21 5.82
N LEU A 233 13.61 -15.96 5.72
CA LEU A 233 12.83 -14.80 6.19
C LEU A 233 11.51 -14.63 5.43
N ALA A 234 11.48 -14.84 4.12
CA ALA A 234 10.30 -14.74 3.28
C ALA A 234 9.21 -15.76 3.66
N SER A 235 9.60 -16.88 4.28
CA SER A 235 8.68 -17.95 4.64
C SER A 235 7.59 -17.51 5.61
N SER A 236 7.80 -16.47 6.43
CA SER A 236 6.75 -15.86 7.27
C SER A 236 5.60 -15.34 6.42
N GLN A 237 5.89 -14.52 5.41
CA GLN A 237 4.89 -13.98 4.49
C GLN A 237 4.28 -15.07 3.60
N GLN A 238 5.07 -16.05 3.17
CA GLN A 238 4.55 -17.20 2.41
C GLN A 238 3.49 -17.96 3.21
N GLN A 239 3.73 -18.21 4.51
CA GLN A 239 2.75 -18.82 5.41
C GLN A 239 1.50 -17.95 5.54
N ALA A 240 1.65 -16.62 5.69
CA ALA A 240 0.54 -15.68 5.80
C ALA A 240 -0.30 -15.64 4.51
N PHE A 241 0.31 -15.68 3.32
CA PHE A 241 -0.41 -15.76 2.05
C PHE A 241 -1.20 -17.05 1.89
N VAL A 242 -0.60 -18.20 2.20
CA VAL A 242 -1.31 -19.49 2.17
C VAL A 242 -2.49 -19.46 3.15
N ALA A 243 -2.28 -19.01 4.38
CA ALA A 243 -3.34 -18.90 5.39
C ALA A 243 -4.48 -17.98 4.93
N LEU A 244 -4.17 -16.82 4.37
CA LEU A 244 -5.16 -15.89 3.85
C LEU A 244 -5.97 -16.50 2.69
N ARG A 245 -5.30 -17.13 1.73
CA ARG A 245 -5.95 -17.73 0.55
C ARG A 245 -6.75 -19.00 0.87
N THR A 246 -6.46 -19.65 1.99
CA THR A 246 -7.23 -20.80 2.51
C THR A 246 -8.30 -20.40 3.53
N GLY A 247 -8.53 -19.09 3.75
CA GLY A 247 -9.58 -18.57 4.61
C GLY A 247 -9.27 -18.57 6.11
N ASN A 248 -7.99 -18.70 6.49
CA ASN A 248 -7.53 -18.73 7.88
C ASN A 248 -6.47 -17.63 8.14
N PRO A 249 -6.79 -16.33 7.92
CA PRO A 249 -5.84 -15.26 8.20
C PRO A 249 -5.47 -15.24 9.68
N ARG A 250 -4.19 -15.00 9.98
CA ARG A 250 -3.65 -15.00 11.33
C ARG A 250 -2.54 -13.95 11.47
N GLN A 251 -2.00 -13.81 12.68
CA GLN A 251 -0.79 -13.03 12.93
C GLN A 251 0.38 -13.55 12.07
N LEU A 252 1.33 -12.67 11.77
CA LEU A 252 2.51 -13.05 11.00
C LEU A 252 3.34 -14.08 11.76
N PRO A 253 3.47 -15.35 11.26
CA PRO A 253 4.14 -16.40 11.99
C PRO A 253 5.67 -16.28 11.88
N PRO A 254 6.44 -16.93 12.78
CA PRO A 254 7.88 -17.02 12.64
C PRO A 254 8.28 -17.77 11.36
N PRO A 255 9.47 -17.48 10.81
CA PRO A 255 9.95 -18.13 9.60
C PRO A 255 10.26 -19.62 9.82
N VAL A 256 10.09 -20.40 8.76
CA VAL A 256 10.32 -21.85 8.74
C VAL A 256 11.27 -22.22 7.61
N ALA A 257 12.38 -22.89 7.92
CA ALA A 257 13.32 -23.36 6.89
C ALA A 257 12.67 -24.40 5.96
N GLY A 258 12.90 -24.27 4.66
CA GLY A 258 12.36 -25.19 3.65
C GLY A 258 10.82 -25.17 3.54
N TYR A 259 10.15 -24.11 4.02
CA TYR A 259 8.69 -24.03 4.02
C TYR A 259 8.08 -24.30 2.64
N ARG A 260 8.60 -23.65 1.60
CA ARG A 260 8.10 -23.79 0.24
C ARG A 260 8.17 -25.23 -0.28
N ASP A 261 9.27 -25.93 0.01
CA ASP A 261 9.50 -27.31 -0.43
C ASP A 261 8.60 -28.31 0.31
N SER A 262 8.10 -27.92 1.49
CA SER A 262 7.18 -28.73 2.32
C SER A 262 5.72 -28.61 1.90
N LEU A 263 5.38 -27.67 0.99
CA LEU A 263 3.99 -27.39 0.64
C LEU A 263 3.36 -28.42 -0.29
N PRO A 264 2.09 -28.76 -0.10
CA PRO A 264 1.30 -29.47 -1.10
C PRO A 264 1.25 -28.68 -2.41
N PRO A 265 1.21 -29.34 -3.59
CA PRO A 265 1.21 -28.67 -4.88
C PRO A 265 0.18 -27.54 -5.07
N PRO A 266 -1.08 -27.63 -4.57
CA PRO A 266 -2.02 -26.52 -4.66
C PRO A 266 -1.59 -25.27 -3.89
N HIS A 267 -0.96 -25.42 -2.73
CA HIS A 267 -0.45 -24.30 -1.93
C HIS A 267 0.81 -23.70 -2.54
N ALA A 268 1.70 -24.52 -3.09
CA ALA A 268 2.86 -24.03 -3.83
C ALA A 268 2.41 -23.17 -5.05
N ALA A 269 1.38 -23.62 -5.79
CA ALA A 269 0.82 -22.87 -6.91
C ALA A 269 0.23 -21.51 -6.48
N ILE A 270 -0.39 -21.44 -5.29
CA ILE A 270 -0.85 -20.16 -4.71
C ILE A 270 0.32 -19.20 -4.53
N LEU A 271 1.43 -19.67 -3.98
CA LEU A 271 2.63 -18.84 -3.76
C LEU A 271 3.26 -18.42 -5.08
N ASP A 272 3.40 -19.34 -6.03
CA ASP A 272 3.94 -19.04 -7.37
C ASP A 272 3.16 -17.93 -8.06
N HIS A 273 1.85 -17.95 -7.89
CA HIS A 273 0.97 -16.94 -8.45
C HIS A 273 1.10 -15.59 -7.74
N VAL A 274 0.95 -15.56 -6.41
CA VAL A 274 0.89 -14.31 -5.64
C VAL A 274 2.25 -13.60 -5.56
N LEU A 275 3.36 -14.36 -5.66
CA LEU A 275 4.71 -13.84 -5.58
C LEU A 275 5.34 -13.49 -6.94
N GLN A 276 4.57 -13.46 -8.04
CA GLN A 276 5.08 -13.06 -9.36
C GLN A 276 5.70 -11.65 -9.37
N CYS A 277 5.19 -10.74 -8.52
CA CYS A 277 5.73 -9.40 -8.34
C CYS A 277 6.54 -9.34 -7.04
N SER A 278 7.64 -10.10 -6.98
CA SER A 278 8.52 -10.17 -5.80
C SER A 278 9.97 -10.45 -6.16
N ALA A 279 10.88 -10.06 -5.25
CA ALA A 279 12.27 -10.48 -5.27
C ALA A 279 12.66 -11.00 -3.89
N VAL A 280 13.24 -12.22 -3.85
CA VAL A 280 13.74 -12.88 -2.66
C VAL A 280 15.20 -13.23 -2.90
N GLY A 281 16.12 -12.78 -2.05
CA GLY A 281 17.51 -13.13 -2.21
C GLY A 281 18.52 -12.11 -1.72
N SER A 282 19.76 -12.30 -2.18
CA SER A 282 20.87 -11.37 -1.96
C SER A 282 20.61 -10.02 -2.64
N PRO A 283 21.37 -8.95 -2.30
CA PRO A 283 21.24 -7.64 -2.96
C PRO A 283 21.28 -7.73 -4.49
N ALA A 284 22.19 -8.51 -5.06
CA ALA A 284 22.29 -8.70 -6.51
C ALA A 284 21.06 -9.41 -7.12
N THR A 285 20.42 -10.31 -6.38
CA THR A 285 19.18 -10.98 -6.84
C THR A 285 18.01 -10.01 -6.79
N VAL A 286 17.90 -9.22 -5.73
CA VAL A 286 16.86 -8.18 -5.58
C VAL A 286 17.00 -7.11 -6.66
N GLU A 287 18.23 -6.66 -6.97
CA GLU A 287 18.52 -5.73 -8.04
C GLU A 287 17.99 -6.21 -9.39
N ARG A 288 18.35 -7.44 -9.78
CA ARG A 288 17.85 -8.04 -11.03
C ARG A 288 16.33 -8.15 -11.07
N GLY A 289 15.70 -8.55 -9.96
CA GLY A 289 14.25 -8.67 -9.88
C GLY A 289 13.54 -7.33 -10.02
N ILE A 290 14.00 -6.31 -9.32
CA ILE A 290 13.45 -4.96 -9.40
C ILE A 290 13.69 -4.35 -10.80
N ALA A 291 14.90 -4.47 -11.33
CA ALA A 291 15.22 -3.93 -12.66
C ALA A 291 14.33 -4.55 -13.75
N ALA A 292 14.16 -5.86 -13.76
CA ALA A 292 13.29 -6.55 -14.71
C ALA A 292 11.81 -6.13 -14.56
N PHE A 293 11.34 -5.97 -13.32
CA PHE A 293 9.97 -5.51 -13.06
C PHE A 293 9.74 -4.08 -13.55
N VAL A 294 10.64 -3.15 -13.23
CA VAL A 294 10.59 -1.76 -13.67
C VAL A 294 10.69 -1.64 -15.19
N GLU A 295 11.57 -2.41 -15.81
CA GLU A 295 11.72 -2.44 -17.28
C GLU A 295 10.44 -2.92 -17.97
N ARG A 296 9.80 -3.97 -17.46
CA ARG A 296 8.54 -4.51 -18.00
C ARG A 296 7.37 -3.55 -17.82
N THR A 297 7.22 -3.00 -16.62
CA THR A 297 6.02 -2.24 -16.24
C THR A 297 6.12 -0.76 -16.55
N LYS A 298 7.35 -0.21 -16.66
CA LYS A 298 7.61 1.23 -16.87
C LYS A 298 6.87 2.10 -15.83
N VAL A 299 6.75 1.63 -14.58
CA VAL A 299 6.12 2.43 -13.51
C VAL A 299 6.98 3.63 -13.15
N ASP A 300 6.32 4.71 -12.75
CA ASP A 300 6.96 5.95 -12.34
C ASP A 300 7.49 5.88 -10.89
N GLU A 301 6.90 5.01 -10.07
CA GLU A 301 7.27 4.79 -8.67
C GLU A 301 7.08 3.33 -8.28
N LEU A 302 7.97 2.79 -7.43
CA LEU A 302 7.87 1.44 -6.90
C LEU A 302 7.42 1.46 -5.43
N MET A 303 6.30 0.78 -5.11
CA MET A 303 5.85 0.59 -3.74
C MET A 303 6.39 -0.73 -3.21
N ILE A 304 7.41 -0.67 -2.38
CA ILE A 304 8.04 -1.85 -1.76
C ILE A 304 7.17 -2.33 -0.59
N VAL A 305 7.00 -3.64 -0.52
CA VAL A 305 6.34 -4.34 0.59
C VAL A 305 7.33 -5.35 1.16
N SER A 306 7.57 -5.30 2.47
CA SER A 306 8.49 -6.20 3.15
C SER A 306 7.87 -6.64 4.49
N SER A 307 7.25 -7.81 4.50
CA SER A 307 6.63 -8.39 5.70
C SER A 307 7.50 -9.52 6.23
N ILE A 308 8.43 -9.20 7.10
CA ILE A 308 9.37 -10.11 7.76
C ILE A 308 9.06 -10.12 9.26
N TYR A 309 9.09 -11.31 9.88
CA TYR A 309 8.73 -11.53 11.29
C TYR A 309 9.66 -10.78 12.25
N ASP A 310 10.97 -10.92 12.06
CA ASP A 310 11.97 -10.22 12.87
C ASP A 310 12.11 -8.77 12.41
N VAL A 311 12.01 -7.83 13.35
CA VAL A 311 12.00 -6.38 13.03
C VAL A 311 13.35 -5.88 12.53
N GLU A 312 14.46 -6.43 13.05
CA GLU A 312 15.79 -6.00 12.62
C GLU A 312 16.14 -6.57 11.24
N ALA A 313 15.76 -7.82 10.97
CA ALA A 313 15.86 -8.40 9.63
C ALA A 313 14.98 -7.64 8.62
N ARG A 314 13.79 -7.18 9.04
CA ARG A 314 12.92 -6.34 8.21
C ARG A 314 13.57 -4.99 7.89
N ARG A 315 14.17 -4.32 8.87
CA ARG A 315 14.93 -3.07 8.67
C ARG A 315 16.09 -3.28 7.70
N LYS A 316 16.85 -4.35 7.88
CA LYS A 316 17.94 -4.71 6.98
C LYS A 316 17.45 -4.93 5.54
N SER A 317 16.35 -5.66 5.34
CA SER A 317 15.73 -5.87 4.03
C SER A 317 15.32 -4.56 3.36
N VAL A 318 14.71 -3.64 4.12
CA VAL A 318 14.30 -2.30 3.67
C VAL A 318 15.53 -1.45 3.29
N ALA A 319 16.61 -1.51 4.06
CA ALA A 319 17.86 -0.80 3.75
C ALA A 319 18.52 -1.35 2.48
N ILE A 320 18.62 -2.67 2.32
CA ILE A 320 19.15 -3.31 1.11
C ILE A 320 18.31 -2.90 -0.12
N ALA A 321 16.99 -2.92 0.00
CA ALA A 321 16.12 -2.48 -1.10
C ALA A 321 16.39 -1.02 -1.50
N ALA A 322 16.60 -0.13 -0.52
CA ALA A 322 16.94 1.27 -0.79
C ALA A 322 18.31 1.42 -1.50
N GLU A 323 19.31 0.63 -1.10
CA GLU A 323 20.63 0.61 -1.78
C GLU A 323 20.50 0.18 -3.24
N VAL A 324 19.76 -0.90 -3.49
CA VAL A 324 19.48 -1.40 -4.84
C VAL A 324 18.76 -0.33 -5.66
N MET A 325 17.74 0.31 -5.11
CA MET A 325 16.94 1.32 -5.83
C MET A 325 17.75 2.55 -6.27
N ARG A 326 18.83 2.89 -5.57
CA ARG A 326 19.75 3.98 -6.00
C ARG A 326 20.45 3.68 -7.33
N GLY A 327 20.59 2.41 -7.70
CA GLY A 327 21.16 1.95 -8.96
C GLY A 327 20.15 1.77 -10.10
N VAL A 328 18.85 1.68 -9.78
CA VAL A 328 17.80 1.40 -10.77
C VAL A 328 17.40 2.67 -11.52
N THR A 329 17.53 2.61 -12.84
CA THR A 329 17.12 3.70 -13.76
C THR A 329 16.16 3.16 -14.80
N ILE A 330 15.16 3.96 -15.21
CA ILE A 330 14.37 3.65 -16.41
C ILE A 330 15.24 4.02 -17.62
N ALA A 331 15.43 3.07 -18.53
CA ALA A 331 15.97 3.41 -19.86
C ALA A 331 14.99 4.37 -20.55
N ALA A 332 15.53 5.49 -21.04
CA ALA A 332 14.76 6.55 -21.69
C ALA A 332 14.07 6.07 -22.98
#